data_14927756882268651549a92bceaeeac2
#
_entry.id   14927756882268651549a92bceaeeac2
#
_cell.length_a   1.000
_cell.length_b   1.000
_cell.length_c   1.000
_cell.angle_alpha   90.00
_cell.angle_beta   90.00
_cell.angle_gamma   90.00
#
_symmetry.space_group_name_H-M   'P 1'
#
loop_
_entity.id
_entity.type
_entity.pdbx_description
1 polymer ?
#
loop_
_entity_poly.entity_id
_entity_poly.type
_entity_poly.pdbx_seq_one_letter_code
_entity_poly.pdbx_strand_id
1 'polypeptide(L)' 'MKQALQYLDEHGAMRVVEYMELTGLSRTKATLELKEFRQDASTGITFLGRGSTKVYVKASEEKL' A
#
# COMPACT_ATOMS: atom_id res chain seq x y z
N MET A 1 -3.16 -8.73 3.45
CA MET A 1 -2.02 -8.37 2.61
C MET A 1 -2.11 -8.91 1.19
N LYS A 2 -2.64 -10.07 1.04
CA LYS A 2 -2.78 -10.68 -0.28
C LYS A 2 -3.55 -9.78 -1.25
N GLN A 3 -4.61 -9.13 -0.74
CA GLN A 3 -5.39 -8.22 -1.57
C GLN A 3 -4.58 -7.01 -2.00
N ALA A 4 -3.75 -6.49 -1.10
CA ALA A 4 -2.93 -5.33 -1.42
C ALA A 4 -1.92 -5.66 -2.51
N LEU A 5 -1.27 -6.82 -2.40
CA LEU A 5 -0.29 -7.22 -3.40
C LEU A 5 -0.93 -7.45 -4.75
N GLN A 6 -2.11 -8.06 -4.75
CA GLN A 6 -2.82 -8.29 -6.01
C GLN A 6 -3.22 -6.97 -6.66
N TYR A 7 -3.70 -6.03 -5.86
CA TYR A 7 -4.06 -4.72 -6.38
C TYR A 7 -2.85 -4.02 -6.99
N LEU A 8 -1.70 -4.11 -6.31
CA LEU A 8 -0.48 -3.49 -6.81
C LEU A 8 -0.01 -4.14 -8.10
N ASP A 9 -0.19 -5.45 -8.23
CA ASP A 9 0.15 -6.14 -9.47
C ASP A 9 -0.68 -5.62 -10.63
N GLU A 10 -1.95 -5.33 -10.39
CA GLU A 10 -2.86 -4.92 -11.44
C GLU A 10 -2.78 -3.44 -11.76
N HIS A 11 -2.53 -2.62 -10.75
CA HIS A 11 -2.62 -1.16 -10.90
C HIS A 11 -1.30 -0.43 -10.72
N GLY A 12 -0.31 -1.07 -10.13
CA GLY A 12 1.01 -0.48 -9.97
C GLY A 12 1.18 0.41 -8.76
N ALA A 13 0.11 1.00 -8.25
CA ALA A 13 0.16 1.89 -7.09
C ALA A 13 -1.18 1.86 -6.38
N MET A 14 -1.17 2.19 -5.09
CA MET A 14 -2.40 2.13 -4.30
C MET A 14 -2.35 3.23 -3.25
N ARG A 15 -3.45 3.96 -3.11
CA ARG A 15 -3.59 4.95 -2.06
C ARG A 15 -4.43 4.38 -0.92
N VAL A 16 -4.41 5.09 0.23
CA VAL A 16 -5.18 4.64 1.39
C VAL A 16 -6.66 4.48 1.04
N VAL A 17 -7.21 5.40 0.27
CA VAL A 17 -8.63 5.34 -0.05
C VAL A 17 -8.96 4.10 -0.87
N GLU A 18 -8.05 3.69 -1.75
CA GLU A 18 -8.25 2.47 -2.53
C GLU A 18 -8.18 1.23 -1.66
N TYR A 19 -7.28 1.24 -0.69
CA TYR A 19 -7.19 0.12 0.24
C TYR A 19 -8.43 0.03 1.12
N MET A 20 -8.97 1.17 1.51
CA MET A 20 -10.23 1.19 2.28
C MET A 20 -11.36 0.54 1.50
N GLU A 21 -11.47 0.85 0.23
CA GLU A 21 -12.51 0.28 -0.61
C GLU A 21 -12.30 -1.21 -0.85
N LEU A 22 -11.04 -1.59 -0.98
CA LEU A 22 -10.70 -2.97 -1.25
C LEU A 22 -11.01 -3.88 -0.06
N THR A 23 -10.77 -3.40 1.15
CA THR A 23 -10.87 -4.20 2.35
C THR A 23 -12.10 -3.92 3.20
N GLY A 24 -12.73 -2.77 2.99
CA GLY A 24 -13.85 -2.37 3.83
C GLY A 24 -13.43 -1.79 5.18
N LEU A 25 -12.14 -1.54 5.37
CA LEU A 25 -11.64 -1.02 6.63
C LEU A 25 -11.86 0.48 6.72
N SER A 26 -11.90 1.00 7.95
CA SER A 26 -11.92 2.44 8.19
C SER A 26 -10.57 3.03 7.80
N ARG A 27 -10.55 4.35 7.65
CA ARG A 27 -9.30 5.02 7.27
C ARG A 27 -8.19 4.77 8.29
N THR A 28 -8.54 4.83 9.57
CA THR A 28 -7.56 4.61 10.63
C THR A 28 -6.94 3.21 10.53
N LYS A 29 -7.79 2.19 10.39
CA LYS A 29 -7.28 0.83 10.31
C LYS A 29 -6.53 0.58 9.02
N ALA A 30 -7.02 1.12 7.91
CA ALA A 30 -6.33 0.96 6.64
C ALA A 30 -4.95 1.58 6.70
N THR A 31 -4.84 2.78 7.29
CA THR A 31 -3.56 3.45 7.42
C THR A 31 -2.60 2.64 8.28
N LEU A 32 -3.09 2.09 9.39
CA LEU A 32 -2.26 1.29 10.26
C LEU A 32 -1.74 0.04 9.56
N GLU A 33 -2.59 -0.64 8.80
CA GLU A 33 -2.16 -1.84 8.10
C GLU A 33 -1.14 -1.52 7.01
N LEU A 34 -1.37 -0.45 6.27
CA LEU A 34 -0.41 -0.06 5.23
C LEU A 34 0.92 0.33 5.84
N LYS A 35 0.89 1.00 7.00
CA LYS A 35 2.10 1.35 7.69
C LYS A 35 2.87 0.10 8.11
N GLU A 36 2.17 -0.92 8.58
CA GLU A 36 2.81 -2.17 8.98
C GLU A 36 3.41 -2.88 7.77
N PHE A 37 2.70 -2.87 6.64
CA PHE A 37 3.24 -3.48 5.43
C PHE A 37 4.55 -2.80 5.03
N ARG A 38 4.60 -1.49 5.12
CA ARG A 38 5.79 -0.75 4.75
C ARG A 38 6.95 -1.05 5.69
N GLN A 39 6.67 -1.19 6.99
CA GLN A 39 7.72 -1.43 7.98
C GLN A 39 8.27 -2.85 7.90
N ASP A 40 7.47 -3.78 7.42
CA ASP A 40 7.88 -5.17 7.32
C ASP A 40 8.43 -5.42 5.92
N ALA A 41 9.76 -5.49 5.82
CA ALA A 41 10.43 -5.65 4.55
C ALA A 41 9.98 -6.91 3.80
N SER A 42 9.49 -7.90 4.52
CA SER A 42 9.08 -9.14 3.86
C SER A 42 7.83 -8.97 3.01
N THR A 43 7.06 -7.91 3.23
CA THR A 43 5.88 -7.67 2.41
C THR A 43 6.22 -7.13 1.03
N GLY A 44 7.38 -6.48 0.89
CA GLY A 44 7.78 -5.89 -0.38
C GLY A 44 6.99 -4.64 -0.75
N ILE A 45 6.35 -3.99 0.23
CA ILE A 45 5.57 -2.79 -0.03
C ILE A 45 6.26 -1.58 0.59
N THR A 46 6.34 -0.51 -0.16
CA THR A 46 6.87 0.77 0.33
C THR A 46 5.93 1.87 -0.13
N PHE A 47 6.30 3.13 0.10
CA PHE A 47 5.46 4.23 -0.36
C PHE A 47 6.31 5.36 -0.91
N LEU A 48 5.69 6.13 -1.79
CA LEU A 48 6.29 7.32 -2.39
C LEU A 48 5.42 8.52 -2.05
N GLY A 49 6.04 9.70 -2.00
CA GLY A 49 5.32 10.92 -1.69
C GLY A 49 5.08 11.05 -0.20
N ARG A 50 4.30 12.07 0.16
CA ARG A 50 4.00 12.31 1.56
C ARG A 50 2.65 13.01 1.68
N GLY A 51 2.08 12.92 2.89
CA GLY A 51 0.80 13.54 3.15
C GLY A 51 -0.28 12.92 2.28
N SER A 52 -1.12 13.76 1.71
CA SER A 52 -2.25 13.29 0.92
C SER A 52 -1.83 12.73 -0.44
N THR A 53 -0.58 12.96 -0.85
CA THR A 53 -0.11 12.44 -2.13
C THR A 53 0.61 11.11 -2.00
N LYS A 54 0.63 10.54 -0.79
CA LYS A 54 1.33 9.28 -0.55
C LYS A 54 0.67 8.14 -1.32
N VAL A 55 1.48 7.36 -2.04
CA VAL A 55 1.02 6.16 -2.73
C VAL A 55 1.89 5.00 -2.33
N TYR A 56 1.31 3.81 -2.27
CA TYR A 56 2.01 2.59 -1.91
C TYR A 56 2.30 1.79 -3.16
N VAL A 57 3.51 1.28 -3.26
CA VAL A 57 3.98 0.54 -4.44
C VAL A 57 4.80 -0.66 -3.97
N LYS A 58 5.07 -1.57 -4.88
CA LYS A 58 5.97 -2.67 -4.58
C LYS A 58 7.40 -2.16 -4.60
N ALA A 59 8.14 -2.48 -3.54
CA ALA A 59 9.53 -2.04 -3.44
C ALA A 59 10.38 -2.54 -4.59
N SER A 60 10.09 -3.74 -5.06
CA SER A 60 10.90 -4.33 -6.13
C SER A 60 10.80 -3.53 -7.43
N GLU A 61 9.73 -2.79 -7.62
CA GLU A 61 9.56 -2.01 -8.83
C GLU A 61 10.31 -0.69 -8.80
N GLU A 62 10.74 -0.27 -7.63
CA GLU A 62 11.52 0.94 -7.51
C GLU A 62 12.97 0.75 -7.85
N LYS A 63 13.41 -0.48 -7.93
CA LYS A 63 14.82 -0.78 -8.06
C LYS A 63 15.25 -0.80 -9.50
N LEU A 64 15.04 0.15 -10.20
CA LEU A 64 15.47 0.19 -11.59
C LEU A 64 16.76 1.00 -11.79
#